data_911edf1c6584ffd06a98f65b017684b2
#
_entry.id   911edf1c6584ffd06a98f65b017684b2
#
_cell.length_a   1.000
_cell.length_b   1.000
_cell.length_c   1.000
_cell.angle_alpha   90.00
_cell.angle_beta   90.00
_cell.angle_gamma   90.00
#
_symmetry.space_group_name_H-M   'P 1'
#
loop_
_entity.id
_entity.type
_entity.pdbx_description
1 polymer ?
#
loop_
_entity_poly.entity_id
_entity_poly.type
_entity_poly.pdbx_seq_one_letter_code
_entity_poly.pdbx_strand_id
1 'polypeptide(L)'
;GDVYKRQMLGFYPRNISIYEQALLHKSSSIKSEQGRLLNNERLEFLGDAILDAVVADIVYKKFEGKREGFLTNTRSKIVQRETLNRLAIEIGLDKLIKYSARQSSHNSYMCGNAFEALVGAIYLDRGYRACKHFMEHRIIGPYINLEKISRKEVNFKSKLIEWSQKNRVELTFELIT
;
A
#
# COMPACT_ATOMS: atom_id res chain seq x y z
N GLY A 1 -23.90 2.16 4.46
CA GLY A 1 -22.75 2.95 4.25
C GLY A 1 -21.81 3.16 5.41
N ASP A 2 -22.23 3.84 6.47
CA ASP A 2 -21.32 4.30 7.54
C ASP A 2 -20.82 3.16 8.45
N VAL A 3 -21.64 2.13 8.65
CA VAL A 3 -21.27 0.94 9.43
C VAL A 3 -20.12 0.17 8.75
N TYR A 4 -20.15 0.04 7.43
CA TYR A 4 -19.10 -0.61 6.66
C TYR A 4 -17.76 0.14 6.73
N LYS A 5 -17.81 1.45 6.60
CA LYS A 5 -16.62 2.31 6.71
C LYS A 5 -15.99 2.20 8.09
N ARG A 6 -16.80 2.21 9.15
CA ARG A 6 -16.33 2.03 10.52
C ARG A 6 -15.67 0.67 10.75
N GLN A 7 -16.28 -0.40 10.27
CA GLN A 7 -15.73 -1.75 10.42
C GLN A 7 -14.39 -1.89 9.72
N MET A 8 -14.25 -1.33 8.52
CA MET A 8 -13.01 -1.35 7.76
C MET A 8 -11.92 -0.49 8.40
N LEU A 9 -12.24 0.73 8.81
CA LEU A 9 -11.30 1.70 9.34
C LEU A 9 -10.90 1.44 10.81
N GLY A 10 -11.82 0.92 11.61
CA GLY A 10 -11.67 0.78 13.05
C GLY A 10 -11.94 2.06 13.85
N PHE A 11 -12.38 3.13 13.20
CA PHE A 11 -12.73 4.40 13.80
C PHE A 11 -13.83 5.10 12.99
N TYR A 12 -14.42 6.15 13.56
CA TYR A 12 -15.41 6.97 12.85
C TYR A 12 -14.74 8.03 11.97
N PRO A 13 -15.07 8.10 10.67
CA PRO A 13 -14.66 9.23 9.83
C PRO A 13 -15.27 10.53 10.35
N ARG A 14 -14.47 11.61 10.35
CA ARG A 14 -14.95 12.97 10.63
C ARG A 14 -15.51 13.63 9.38
N ASN A 15 -14.82 13.46 8.26
CA ASN A 15 -15.20 13.98 6.96
C ASN A 15 -15.42 12.84 5.96
N ILE A 16 -16.66 12.38 5.82
CA ILE A 16 -17.00 11.25 4.94
C ILE A 16 -16.69 11.55 3.47
N SER A 17 -16.83 12.79 3.02
CA SER A 17 -16.66 13.16 1.62
C SER A 17 -15.25 12.86 1.09
N ILE A 18 -14.22 12.95 1.94
CA ILE A 18 -12.85 12.66 1.51
C ILE A 18 -12.64 11.15 1.30
N TYR A 19 -13.33 10.31 2.06
CA TYR A 19 -13.30 8.85 1.87
C TYR A 19 -14.07 8.44 0.61
N GLU A 20 -15.17 9.10 0.31
CA GLU A 20 -15.89 8.90 -0.95
C GLU A 20 -15.02 9.28 -2.16
N GLN A 21 -14.27 10.36 -2.07
CA GLN A 21 -13.30 10.77 -3.09
C GLN A 21 -12.18 9.75 -3.24
N ALA A 22 -11.68 9.16 -2.15
CA ALA A 22 -10.66 8.11 -2.19
C ALA A 22 -11.14 6.86 -2.96
N LEU A 23 -12.43 6.59 -2.95
CA LEU A 23 -13.05 5.46 -3.65
C LEU A 23 -13.45 5.78 -5.10
N LEU A 24 -13.24 7.00 -5.56
CA LEU A 24 -13.66 7.46 -6.88
C LEU A 24 -12.51 7.35 -7.87
N HIS A 25 -12.53 6.27 -8.66
CA HIS A 25 -11.55 6.07 -9.74
C HIS A 25 -11.68 7.18 -10.80
N LYS A 26 -10.57 7.54 -11.43
CA LYS A 26 -10.51 8.60 -12.47
C LYS A 26 -11.49 8.39 -13.62
N SER A 27 -11.85 7.15 -13.94
CA SER A 27 -12.84 6.84 -14.97
C SER A 27 -14.26 7.28 -14.63
N SER A 28 -14.53 7.52 -13.35
CA SER A 28 -15.83 7.99 -12.82
C SER A 28 -15.71 9.36 -12.17
N SER A 29 -14.75 10.18 -12.62
CA SER A 29 -14.55 11.53 -12.09
C SER A 29 -15.84 12.36 -12.16
N ILE A 30 -16.05 13.17 -11.12
CA ILE A 30 -17.18 14.12 -11.05
C ILE A 30 -16.65 15.55 -10.99
N LYS A 31 -17.48 16.52 -11.39
CA LYS A 31 -17.15 17.93 -11.23
C LYS A 31 -17.70 18.45 -9.91
N SER A 32 -16.86 19.17 -9.16
CA SER A 32 -17.31 19.92 -7.98
C SER A 32 -18.13 21.14 -8.40
N GLU A 33 -18.80 21.79 -7.43
CA GLU A 33 -19.51 23.04 -7.65
C GLU A 33 -18.63 24.15 -8.23
N GLN A 34 -17.31 24.11 -7.94
CA GLN A 34 -16.33 25.05 -8.48
C GLN A 34 -15.72 24.59 -9.83
N GLY A 35 -16.28 23.56 -10.45
CA GLY A 35 -15.82 23.05 -11.74
C GLY A 35 -14.54 22.24 -11.71
N ARG A 36 -14.03 21.88 -10.53
CA ARG A 36 -12.83 21.03 -10.38
C ARG A 36 -13.19 19.57 -10.59
N LEU A 37 -12.31 18.84 -11.27
CA LEU A 37 -12.45 17.40 -11.46
C LEU A 37 -12.09 16.68 -10.14
N LEU A 38 -13.03 15.91 -9.60
CA LEU A 38 -12.85 15.10 -8.39
C LEU A 38 -12.65 13.63 -8.75
N ASN A 39 -11.58 13.06 -8.28
CA ASN A 39 -11.25 11.65 -8.29
C ASN A 39 -10.19 11.36 -7.22
N ASN A 40 -9.68 10.15 -7.16
CA ASN A 40 -8.73 9.75 -6.12
C ASN A 40 -7.24 9.97 -6.44
N GLU A 41 -6.89 10.54 -7.59
CA GLU A 41 -5.47 10.60 -8.00
C GLU A 41 -4.59 11.44 -7.06
N ARG A 42 -5.08 12.60 -6.61
CA ARG A 42 -4.31 13.42 -5.66
C ARG A 42 -4.20 12.79 -4.28
N LEU A 43 -5.23 12.09 -3.83
CA LEU A 43 -5.21 11.34 -2.57
C LEU A 43 -4.26 10.14 -2.66
N GLU A 44 -4.24 9.46 -3.78
CA GLU A 44 -3.27 8.38 -4.09
C GLU A 44 -1.83 8.89 -3.98
N PHE A 45 -1.53 10.01 -4.61
CA PHE A 45 -0.21 10.65 -4.54
C PHE A 45 0.22 10.93 -3.08
N LEU A 46 -0.66 11.56 -2.30
CA LEU A 46 -0.40 11.85 -0.89
C LEU A 46 -0.27 10.55 -0.08
N GLY A 47 -1.19 9.63 -0.29
CA GLY A 47 -1.25 8.36 0.43
C GLY A 47 -0.04 7.48 0.20
N ASP A 48 0.53 7.48 -0.99
CA ASP A 48 1.77 6.78 -1.32
C ASP A 48 2.92 7.23 -0.39
N ALA A 49 3.12 8.51 -0.25
CA ALA A 49 4.15 9.06 0.63
C ALA A 49 3.90 8.78 2.12
N ILE A 50 2.66 8.93 2.57
CA ILE A 50 2.27 8.65 3.96
C ILE A 50 2.42 7.16 4.28
N LEU A 51 1.98 6.29 3.39
CA LEU A 51 2.10 4.84 3.54
C LEU A 51 3.56 4.41 3.66
N ASP A 52 4.42 4.95 2.83
CA ASP A 52 5.86 4.69 2.86
C ASP A 52 6.47 5.08 4.21
N ALA A 53 6.12 6.26 4.72
CA ALA A 53 6.59 6.74 6.02
C ALA A 53 6.07 5.89 7.18
N VAL A 54 4.78 5.55 7.17
CA VAL A 54 4.14 4.74 8.21
C VAL A 54 4.72 3.33 8.25
N VAL A 55 4.88 2.68 7.12
CA VAL A 55 5.47 1.33 7.04
C VAL A 55 6.92 1.35 7.46
N ALA A 56 7.69 2.38 7.05
CA ALA A 56 9.07 2.56 7.50
C ALA A 56 9.17 2.69 9.03
N ASP A 57 8.29 3.46 9.64
CA ASP A 57 8.19 3.62 11.11
C ASP A 57 7.91 2.27 11.80
N ILE A 58 6.91 1.54 11.31
CA ILE A 58 6.54 0.23 11.87
C ILE A 58 7.68 -0.78 11.76
N VAL A 59 8.29 -0.88 10.60
CA VAL A 59 9.39 -1.82 10.32
C VAL A 59 10.65 -1.44 11.12
N TYR A 60 10.98 -0.16 11.21
CA TYR A 60 12.10 0.33 12.01
C TYR A 60 11.98 -0.07 13.47
N LYS A 61 10.82 0.11 14.07
CA LYS A 61 10.57 -0.22 15.49
C LYS A 61 10.46 -1.73 15.73
N LYS A 62 9.93 -2.47 14.78
CA LYS A 62 9.79 -3.94 14.89
C LYS A 62 11.14 -4.66 14.83
N PHE A 63 12.06 -4.19 14.01
CA PHE A 63 13.32 -4.86 13.71
C PHE A 63 14.53 -4.03 14.14
N GLU A 64 14.63 -3.72 15.41
CA GLU A 64 15.67 -2.84 15.98
C GLU A 64 17.11 -3.28 15.67
N GLY A 65 17.37 -4.59 15.59
CA GLY A 65 18.70 -5.11 15.34
C GLY A 65 19.08 -5.26 13.86
N LYS A 66 18.21 -4.85 12.93
CA LYS A 66 18.43 -5.04 11.50
C LYS A 66 18.98 -3.79 10.82
N ARG A 67 19.76 -4.01 9.77
CA ARG A 67 20.38 -2.94 8.97
C ARG A 67 19.41 -2.36 7.96
N GLU A 68 19.78 -1.22 7.39
CA GLU A 68 18.99 -0.45 6.43
C GLU A 68 18.51 -1.29 5.24
N GLY A 69 19.36 -2.12 4.63
CA GLY A 69 18.97 -2.98 3.51
C GLY A 69 17.82 -3.94 3.84
N PHE A 70 17.83 -4.54 5.02
CA PHE A 70 16.73 -5.38 5.48
C PHE A 70 15.43 -4.58 5.66
N LEU A 71 15.53 -3.39 6.25
CA LEU A 71 14.38 -2.51 6.50
C LEU A 71 13.77 -2.03 5.18
N THR A 72 14.60 -1.59 4.25
CA THR A 72 14.17 -1.14 2.91
C THR A 72 13.48 -2.28 2.14
N ASN A 73 14.04 -3.45 2.17
CA ASN A 73 13.47 -4.63 1.55
C ASN A 73 12.12 -5.02 2.12
N THR A 74 12.01 -5.06 3.44
CA THR A 74 10.76 -5.41 4.13
C THR A 74 9.67 -4.38 3.82
N ARG A 75 9.99 -3.09 3.88
CA ARG A 75 9.07 -2.03 3.47
C ARG A 75 8.61 -2.21 2.03
N SER A 76 9.52 -2.42 1.10
CA SER A 76 9.21 -2.59 -0.33
C SER A 76 8.22 -3.73 -0.58
N LYS A 77 8.36 -4.84 0.13
CA LYS A 77 7.43 -5.98 0.02
C LYS A 77 6.02 -5.66 0.50
N ILE A 78 5.90 -4.77 1.48
CA ILE A 78 4.59 -4.37 2.01
C ILE A 78 3.93 -3.36 1.08
N VAL A 79 4.67 -2.39 0.57
CA VAL A 79 4.11 -1.29 -0.24
C VAL A 79 4.10 -1.55 -1.74
N GLN A 80 4.60 -2.70 -2.20
CA GLN A 80 4.54 -3.06 -3.61
C GLN A 80 3.09 -3.25 -4.09
N ARG A 81 2.87 -3.05 -5.37
CA ARG A 81 1.52 -3.03 -5.98
C ARG A 81 0.70 -4.29 -5.75
N GLU A 82 1.33 -5.45 -5.89
CA GLU A 82 0.67 -6.74 -5.67
C GLU A 82 0.17 -6.90 -4.24
N THR A 83 0.98 -6.49 -3.27
CA THR A 83 0.60 -6.54 -1.86
C THR A 83 -0.54 -5.58 -1.57
N LEU A 84 -0.46 -4.34 -2.06
CA LEU A 84 -1.52 -3.34 -1.84
C LEU A 84 -2.84 -3.75 -2.50
N ASN A 85 -2.79 -4.33 -3.69
CA ASN A 85 -3.98 -4.88 -4.35
C ASN A 85 -4.62 -6.00 -3.52
N ARG A 86 -3.81 -6.92 -3.03
CA ARG A 86 -4.28 -8.01 -2.17
C ARG A 86 -4.90 -7.48 -0.88
N LEU A 87 -4.24 -6.53 -0.21
CA LEU A 87 -4.73 -5.93 1.03
C LEU A 87 -6.04 -5.18 0.82
N ALA A 88 -6.17 -4.46 -0.29
CA ALA A 88 -7.41 -3.78 -0.65
C ALA A 88 -8.58 -4.76 -0.80
N ILE A 89 -8.35 -5.90 -1.44
CA ILE A 89 -9.35 -6.96 -1.60
C ILE A 89 -9.68 -7.60 -0.24
N GLU A 90 -8.68 -7.89 0.57
CA GLU A 90 -8.85 -8.50 1.91
C GLU A 90 -9.74 -7.66 2.83
N ILE A 91 -9.62 -6.35 2.79
CA ILE A 91 -10.47 -5.46 3.59
C ILE A 91 -11.80 -5.10 2.93
N GLY A 92 -12.08 -5.61 1.73
CA GLY A 92 -13.33 -5.36 1.01
C GLY A 92 -13.39 -4.02 0.27
N LEU A 93 -12.26 -3.35 0.09
CA LEU A 93 -12.19 -2.04 -0.57
C LEU A 93 -12.58 -2.11 -2.05
N ASP A 94 -12.24 -3.20 -2.73
CA ASP A 94 -12.58 -3.47 -4.12
C ASP A 94 -14.09 -3.35 -4.42
N LYS A 95 -14.92 -3.73 -3.46
CA LYS A 95 -16.38 -3.65 -3.57
C LYS A 95 -16.95 -2.23 -3.43
N LEU A 96 -16.15 -1.30 -2.91
CA LEU A 96 -16.56 0.07 -2.63
C LEU A 96 -16.09 1.07 -3.70
N ILE A 97 -15.16 0.68 -4.56
CA ILE A 97 -14.59 1.55 -5.59
C ILE A 97 -15.64 1.84 -6.66
N LYS A 98 -15.82 3.12 -6.98
CA LYS A 98 -16.65 3.57 -8.09
C LYS A 98 -15.79 3.75 -9.34
N TYR A 99 -16.11 3.01 -10.39
CA TYR A 99 -15.39 3.05 -11.67
C TYR A 99 -16.34 2.83 -12.84
N SER A 100 -15.93 3.23 -14.03
CA SER A 100 -16.69 2.99 -15.26
C SER A 100 -16.52 1.54 -15.72
N ALA A 101 -17.63 0.88 -16.05
CA ALA A 101 -17.65 -0.52 -16.50
C ALA A 101 -16.79 -0.79 -17.75
N ARG A 102 -16.55 0.24 -18.58
CA ARG A 102 -15.71 0.12 -19.78
C ARG A 102 -14.22 -0.09 -19.50
N GLN A 103 -13.77 0.16 -18.25
CA GLN A 103 -12.36 0.05 -17.87
C GLN A 103 -12.07 -1.08 -16.88
N SER A 104 -13.08 -1.83 -16.47
CA SER A 104 -12.94 -2.84 -15.41
C SER A 104 -12.01 -4.00 -15.73
N SER A 105 -11.79 -4.30 -17.02
CA SER A 105 -11.03 -5.48 -17.44
C SER A 105 -9.52 -5.31 -17.55
N HIS A 106 -9.00 -4.06 -17.45
CA HIS A 106 -7.59 -3.79 -17.76
C HIS A 106 -6.79 -3.09 -16.66
N ASN A 107 -7.41 -2.72 -15.53
CA ASN A 107 -6.69 -1.97 -14.50
C ASN A 107 -6.44 -2.83 -13.26
N SER A 108 -5.40 -3.66 -13.32
CA SER A 108 -4.95 -4.52 -12.22
C SER A 108 -4.47 -3.73 -10.97
N TYR A 109 -4.26 -2.41 -11.09
CA TYR A 109 -3.72 -1.57 -10.02
C TYR A 109 -4.77 -0.68 -9.34
N MET A 110 -6.00 -0.71 -9.80
CA MET A 110 -7.08 0.14 -9.31
C MET A 110 -7.32 -0.02 -7.79
N CYS A 111 -7.28 -1.24 -7.30
CA CYS A 111 -7.48 -1.55 -5.89
C CYS A 111 -6.33 -1.02 -5.02
N GLY A 112 -5.08 -1.22 -5.43
CA GLY A 112 -3.90 -0.70 -4.72
C GLY A 112 -3.85 0.82 -4.73
N ASN A 113 -4.20 1.45 -5.84
CA ASN A 113 -4.29 2.91 -5.94
C ASN A 113 -5.38 3.47 -5.01
N ALA A 114 -6.52 2.82 -4.93
CA ALA A 114 -7.59 3.18 -3.99
C ALA A 114 -7.16 2.97 -2.53
N PHE A 115 -6.35 1.95 -2.24
CA PHE A 115 -5.78 1.73 -0.91
C PHE A 115 -4.86 2.90 -0.51
N GLU A 116 -3.97 3.32 -1.39
CA GLU A 116 -3.12 4.49 -1.16
C GLU A 116 -3.95 5.76 -0.96
N ALA A 117 -4.98 5.97 -1.80
CA ALA A 117 -5.90 7.09 -1.66
C ALA A 117 -6.66 7.06 -0.32
N LEU A 118 -7.03 5.88 0.15
CA LEU A 118 -7.64 5.69 1.48
C LEU A 118 -6.70 6.15 2.60
N VAL A 119 -5.43 5.77 2.53
CA VAL A 119 -4.41 6.22 3.50
C VAL A 119 -4.27 7.74 3.46
N GLY A 120 -4.25 8.35 2.28
CA GLY A 120 -4.28 9.81 2.11
C GLY A 120 -5.50 10.46 2.75
N ALA A 121 -6.66 9.88 2.59
CA ALA A 121 -7.91 10.34 3.21
C ALA A 121 -7.86 10.26 4.75
N ILE A 122 -7.37 9.16 5.29
CA ILE A 122 -7.20 9.00 6.75
C ILE A 122 -6.24 10.04 7.29
N TYR A 123 -5.14 10.28 6.60
CA TYR A 123 -4.17 11.31 6.99
C TYR A 123 -4.79 12.70 7.05
N LEU A 124 -5.55 13.10 6.03
CA LEU A 124 -6.18 14.42 6.01
C LEU A 124 -7.30 14.55 7.03
N ASP A 125 -8.02 13.47 7.30
CA ASP A 125 -9.15 13.47 8.24
C ASP A 125 -8.70 13.34 9.70
N ARG A 126 -7.71 12.48 9.98
CA ARG A 126 -7.38 12.05 11.34
C ARG A 126 -5.88 12.15 11.68
N GLY A 127 -5.02 12.45 10.73
CA GLY A 127 -3.59 12.63 10.93
C GLY A 127 -2.76 11.35 10.84
N TYR A 128 -1.45 11.52 11.03
CA TYR A 128 -0.46 10.45 10.89
C TYR A 128 -0.66 9.28 11.86
N ARG A 129 -0.95 9.57 13.14
CA ARG A 129 -1.17 8.52 14.15
C ARG A 129 -2.34 7.60 13.81
N ALA A 130 -3.41 8.15 13.24
CA ALA A 130 -4.54 7.36 12.78
C ALA A 130 -4.15 6.44 11.61
N CYS A 131 -3.33 6.91 10.67
CA CYS A 131 -2.78 6.08 9.60
C CYS A 131 -1.93 4.94 10.15
N LYS A 132 -1.05 5.23 11.09
CA LYS A 132 -0.19 4.22 11.72
C LYS A 132 -1.02 3.18 12.48
N HIS A 133 -2.00 3.62 13.27
CA HIS A 133 -2.92 2.74 13.98
C HIS A 133 -3.72 1.84 13.02
N PHE A 134 -4.25 2.42 11.95
CA PHE A 134 -4.94 1.68 10.90
C PHE A 134 -4.05 0.60 10.27
N MET A 135 -2.83 0.96 9.89
CA MET A 135 -1.88 0.01 9.30
C MET A 135 -1.49 -1.10 10.27
N GLU A 136 -1.23 -0.80 11.53
CA GLU A 136 -0.85 -1.79 12.54
C GLU A 136 -1.99 -2.76 12.87
N HIS A 137 -3.18 -2.25 13.10
CA HIS A 137 -4.29 -3.02 13.66
C HIS A 137 -5.26 -3.59 12.63
N ARG A 138 -5.40 -2.95 11.49
CA ARG A 138 -6.35 -3.37 10.45
C ARG A 138 -5.71 -4.01 9.24
N ILE A 139 -4.44 -3.79 9.00
CA ILE A 139 -3.73 -4.23 7.80
C ILE A 139 -2.62 -5.22 8.13
N ILE A 140 -1.61 -4.79 8.85
CA ILE A 140 -0.43 -5.63 9.13
C ILE A 140 -0.78 -6.74 10.12
N GLY A 141 -1.39 -6.40 11.25
CA GLY A 141 -1.77 -7.38 12.27
C GLY A 141 -2.56 -8.56 11.71
N PRO A 142 -3.72 -8.31 11.05
CA PRO A 142 -4.55 -9.40 10.54
C PRO A 142 -4.02 -10.11 9.29
N TYR A 143 -3.32 -9.41 8.37
CA TYR A 143 -3.07 -9.91 7.02
C TYR A 143 -1.61 -10.06 6.63
N ILE A 144 -0.67 -9.52 7.40
CA ILE A 144 0.76 -9.58 7.09
C ILE A 144 1.51 -10.22 8.26
N ASN A 145 2.23 -11.30 7.97
CA ASN A 145 3.23 -11.82 8.90
C ASN A 145 4.57 -11.17 8.59
N LEU A 146 4.97 -10.17 9.38
CA LEU A 146 6.20 -9.40 9.16
C LEU A 146 7.45 -10.28 9.21
N GLU A 147 7.51 -11.26 10.09
CA GLU A 147 8.65 -12.16 10.19
C GLU A 147 8.77 -13.06 8.95
N LYS A 148 7.64 -13.56 8.45
CA LYS A 148 7.60 -14.38 7.24
C LYS A 148 7.94 -13.57 6.00
N ILE A 149 7.40 -12.37 5.85
CA ILE A 149 7.65 -11.52 4.69
C ILE A 149 9.11 -11.08 4.63
N SER A 150 9.74 -10.84 5.77
CA SER A 150 11.15 -10.49 5.87
C SER A 150 12.09 -11.65 5.51
N ARG A 151 11.67 -12.91 5.71
CA ARG A 151 12.44 -14.12 5.39
C ARG A 151 12.29 -14.58 3.95
N LYS A 152 11.22 -14.22 3.25
CA LYS A 152 10.86 -14.74 1.92
C LYS A 152 11.74 -14.26 0.76
N GLU A 153 12.78 -13.46 1.02
CA GLU A 153 13.71 -13.16 -0.05
C GLU A 153 14.72 -14.27 -0.26
N VAL A 154 14.38 -15.07 -1.24
CA VAL A 154 15.38 -15.70 -2.04
C VAL A 154 15.74 -14.70 -3.16
N ASN A 155 16.56 -13.71 -2.86
CA ASN A 155 17.24 -12.98 -3.92
C ASN A 155 18.30 -13.91 -4.49
N PHE A 156 17.92 -14.64 -5.54
CA PHE A 156 18.83 -15.60 -6.19
C PHE A 156 20.15 -14.97 -6.60
N LYS A 157 20.11 -13.70 -7.02
CA LYS A 157 21.30 -12.95 -7.39
C LYS A 157 22.24 -12.77 -6.19
N SER A 158 21.72 -12.32 -5.05
CA SER A 158 22.52 -12.14 -3.83
C SER A 158 23.03 -13.48 -3.29
N LYS A 159 22.20 -14.50 -3.24
CA LYS A 159 22.63 -15.84 -2.81
C LYS A 159 23.65 -16.44 -3.75
N LEU A 160 23.53 -16.22 -5.04
CA LEU A 160 24.49 -16.69 -6.02
C LEU A 160 25.82 -15.95 -5.86
N ILE A 161 25.80 -14.65 -5.60
CA ILE A 161 26.99 -13.84 -5.31
C ILE A 161 27.68 -14.34 -4.03
N GLU A 162 26.94 -14.53 -2.96
CA GLU A 162 27.46 -15.06 -1.69
C GLU A 162 28.09 -16.45 -1.88
N TRP A 163 27.40 -17.32 -2.61
CA TRP A 163 27.90 -18.66 -2.93
C TRP A 163 29.19 -18.58 -3.75
N SER A 164 29.25 -17.73 -4.77
CA SER A 164 30.44 -17.56 -5.62
C SER A 164 31.65 -17.06 -4.84
N GLN A 165 31.43 -16.08 -3.94
CA GLN A 165 32.46 -15.57 -3.06
C GLN A 165 32.98 -16.64 -2.11
N LYS A 166 32.09 -17.42 -1.51
CA LYS A 166 32.44 -18.51 -0.60
C LYS A 166 33.22 -19.63 -1.31
N ASN A 167 32.91 -19.91 -2.56
CA ASN A 167 33.53 -20.97 -3.35
C ASN A 167 34.62 -20.47 -4.30
N ARG A 168 34.96 -19.17 -4.25
CA ARG A 168 35.96 -18.52 -5.10
C ARG A 168 35.72 -18.73 -6.60
N VAL A 169 34.46 -18.66 -7.00
CA VAL A 169 34.01 -18.78 -8.39
C VAL A 169 33.72 -17.38 -8.93
N GLU A 170 34.19 -17.07 -10.12
CA GLU A 170 33.87 -15.81 -10.76
C GLU A 170 32.49 -15.86 -11.42
N LEU A 171 31.66 -14.84 -11.18
CA LEU A 171 30.30 -14.70 -11.74
C LEU A 171 30.23 -13.47 -12.63
N THR A 172 29.71 -13.66 -13.83
CA THR A 172 29.37 -12.58 -14.75
C THR A 172 27.86 -12.63 -15.05
N PHE A 173 27.23 -11.45 -15.15
CA PHE A 173 25.82 -11.33 -15.51
C PHE A 173 25.75 -10.67 -16.88
N GLU A 174 25.12 -11.35 -17.84
CA GLU A 174 24.88 -10.83 -19.19
C GLU A 174 23.41 -10.53 -19.39
N LEU A 175 23.10 -9.38 -19.99
CA LEU A 175 21.76 -9.04 -20.44
C LEU A 175 21.49 -9.82 -21.73
N ILE A 176 20.58 -10.78 -21.66
CA ILE A 176 20.07 -11.48 -22.84
C ILE A 176 18.95 -10.61 -23.41
N THR A 177 19.19 -9.95 -24.53
CA THR A 177 18.19 -9.18 -25.28
C THR A 177 17.37 -10.08 -26.18
#